data_0285c45d5406df17a0d07fc6a2f2e8b5
#
_entry.id   0285c45d5406df17a0d07fc6a2f2e8b5
#
_cell.length_a   1.000
_cell.length_b   1.000
_cell.length_c   1.000
_cell.angle_alpha   90.00
_cell.angle_beta   90.00
_cell.angle_gamma   90.00
#
_symmetry.space_group_name_H-M   'P 1'
#
loop_
_entity.id
_entity.type
_entity.pdbx_description
1 polymer ?
#
loop_
_entity_poly.entity_id
_entity_poly.type
_entity_poly.pdbx_seq_one_letter_code
_entity_poly.pdbx_strand_id
1 'polypeptide(L)'
;MEGKKLKKSIITVLGKDSVGIIAKVCTYLANNNVNILDISQTIVQGYFNMMMITDASACEKTTGEIAEELNTLGEEIGVNIRCQHEDIFNKMHRI
;
A
#
# COMPACT_ATOMS: atom_id res chain seq x y z
N MET A 1 -7.53 20.84 -11.84
CA MET A 1 -8.87 20.48 -12.24
C MET A 1 -9.72 20.15 -11.03
N GLU A 2 -10.61 20.98 -10.75
CA GLU A 2 -11.45 20.70 -9.61
C GLU A 2 -12.40 19.54 -9.95
N GLY A 3 -12.91 18.92 -8.94
CA GLY A 3 -13.76 17.78 -9.10
C GLY A 3 -13.04 16.46 -9.05
N LYS A 4 -11.75 16.45 -9.25
CA LYS A 4 -11.00 15.21 -9.18
C LYS A 4 -10.50 15.00 -7.76
N LYS A 5 -11.03 14.02 -7.11
CA LYS A 5 -10.65 13.72 -5.74
C LYS A 5 -9.49 12.74 -5.70
N LEU A 6 -8.60 12.96 -4.76
CA LEU A 6 -7.55 11.99 -4.50
C LEU A 6 -8.16 10.74 -3.88
N LYS A 7 -7.67 9.60 -4.30
CA LYS A 7 -8.06 8.34 -3.69
C LYS A 7 -6.91 7.84 -2.86
N LYS A 8 -6.77 8.39 -1.69
CA LYS A 8 -5.66 8.05 -0.83
C LYS A 8 -5.91 6.74 -0.12
N SER A 9 -4.90 5.91 -0.11
CA SER A 9 -4.91 4.64 0.59
C SER A 9 -3.63 4.49 1.37
N ILE A 10 -3.71 3.74 2.45
CA ILE A 10 -2.54 3.44 3.27
C ILE A 10 -2.23 1.97 3.09
N ILE A 11 -1.03 1.70 2.61
CA ILE A 11 -0.58 0.34 2.37
C ILE A 11 0.50 0.01 3.39
N THR A 12 0.28 -1.05 4.14
CA THR A 12 1.27 -1.51 5.10
C THR A 12 1.79 -2.87 4.67
N VAL A 13 3.09 -3.06 4.82
CA VAL A 13 3.76 -4.31 4.49
C VAL A 13 4.53 -4.76 5.71
N LEU A 14 4.28 -5.98 6.15
CA LEU A 14 4.93 -6.52 7.33
C LEU A 14 5.43 -7.92 7.02
N GLY A 15 6.69 -8.17 7.31
CA GLY A 15 7.27 -9.47 7.07
C GLY A 15 8.72 -9.48 7.45
N LYS A 16 9.37 -10.60 7.18
CA LYS A 16 10.79 -10.69 7.42
C LYS A 16 11.52 -9.91 6.36
N ASP A 17 12.64 -9.32 6.76
CA ASP A 17 13.45 -8.57 5.82
C ASP A 17 13.87 -9.47 4.67
N SER A 18 13.51 -9.04 3.47
CA SER A 18 13.77 -9.82 2.29
C SER A 18 14.07 -8.89 1.12
N VAL A 19 15.13 -9.20 0.43
CA VAL A 19 15.49 -8.43 -0.75
C VAL A 19 14.37 -8.55 -1.78
N GLY A 20 13.97 -7.43 -2.34
CA GLY A 20 12.99 -7.45 -3.40
C GLY A 20 11.56 -7.18 -2.99
N ILE A 21 11.27 -7.14 -1.69
CA ILE A 21 9.90 -6.83 -1.26
C ILE A 21 9.47 -5.47 -1.79
N ILE A 22 10.31 -4.47 -1.55
CA ILE A 22 9.96 -3.11 -1.98
C ILE A 22 9.83 -3.05 -3.48
N ALA A 23 10.75 -3.69 -4.21
CA ALA A 23 10.71 -3.66 -5.66
C ALA A 23 9.42 -4.26 -6.19
N LYS A 24 9.01 -5.39 -5.64
CA LYS A 24 7.80 -6.05 -6.14
C LYS A 24 6.54 -5.25 -5.83
N VAL A 25 6.45 -4.70 -4.64
CA VAL A 25 5.30 -3.90 -4.28
C VAL A 25 5.25 -2.63 -5.12
N CYS A 26 6.37 -1.95 -5.26
CA CYS A 26 6.41 -0.71 -6.03
C CYS A 26 6.14 -0.97 -7.50
N THR A 27 6.62 -2.09 -8.04
CA THR A 27 6.35 -2.44 -9.43
C THR A 27 4.86 -2.67 -9.64
N TYR A 28 4.22 -3.37 -8.71
CA TYR A 28 2.79 -3.57 -8.81
C TYR A 28 2.06 -2.22 -8.85
N LEU A 29 2.43 -1.32 -7.95
CA LEU A 29 1.76 -0.03 -7.88
C LEU A 29 2.00 0.78 -9.14
N ALA A 30 3.22 0.78 -9.66
CA ALA A 30 3.52 1.51 -10.88
C ALA A 30 2.73 0.96 -12.06
N ASN A 31 2.61 -0.36 -12.15
CA ASN A 31 1.90 -0.99 -13.25
C ASN A 31 0.41 -0.68 -13.22
N ASN A 32 -0.12 -0.29 -12.07
CA ASN A 32 -1.53 0.01 -11.93
C ASN A 32 -1.80 1.51 -11.77
N ASN A 33 -0.79 2.34 -12.07
CA ASN A 33 -0.92 3.79 -12.02
C ASN A 33 -1.29 4.30 -10.64
N VAL A 34 -0.77 3.66 -9.62
CA VAL A 34 -0.94 4.11 -8.24
C VAL A 34 0.30 4.90 -7.86
N ASN A 35 0.10 6.14 -7.49
CA ASN A 35 1.20 7.05 -7.16
C ASN A 35 1.54 6.94 -5.68
N ILE A 36 2.83 6.86 -5.37
CA ILE A 36 3.28 6.82 -3.98
C ILE A 36 3.56 8.25 -3.52
N LEU A 37 2.81 8.69 -2.53
CA LEU A 37 2.95 10.04 -2.00
C LEU A 37 3.97 10.11 -0.87
N ASP A 38 4.06 9.06 -0.09
CA ASP A 38 4.97 9.01 1.04
C ASP A 38 5.26 7.57 1.38
N ILE A 39 6.44 7.33 1.92
CA ILE A 39 6.84 5.98 2.28
C ILE A 39 7.72 6.06 3.53
N SER A 40 7.46 5.16 4.45
CA SER A 40 8.21 5.07 5.69
C SER A 40 8.49 3.60 5.95
N GLN A 41 9.71 3.29 6.38
CA GLN A 41 10.06 1.90 6.63
C GLN A 41 10.99 1.79 7.81
N THR A 42 10.86 0.70 8.53
CA THR A 42 11.74 0.40 9.65
C THR A 42 12.03 -1.10 9.65
N ILE A 43 13.16 -1.46 10.22
CA ILE A 43 13.51 -2.86 10.42
C ILE A 43 13.76 -3.04 11.90
N VAL A 44 12.98 -3.94 12.52
CA VAL A 44 13.07 -4.20 13.95
C VAL A 44 13.27 -5.69 14.14
N GLN A 45 14.43 -6.07 14.64
CA GLN A 45 14.74 -7.46 14.94
C GLN A 45 14.51 -8.38 13.76
N GLY A 46 14.94 -7.92 12.58
CA GLY A 46 14.83 -8.72 11.38
C GLY A 46 13.48 -8.65 10.69
N TYR A 47 12.53 -7.93 11.27
CA TYR A 47 11.23 -7.76 10.63
C TYR A 47 11.16 -6.43 9.93
N PHE A 48 10.68 -6.47 8.71
CA PHE A 48 10.54 -5.32 7.85
C PHE A 48 9.11 -4.78 8.00
N ASN A 49 9.01 -3.49 8.26
CA ASN A 49 7.71 -2.83 8.40
C ASN A 49 7.72 -1.59 7.53
N MET A 50 6.79 -1.54 6.58
CA MET A 50 6.73 -0.43 5.64
C MET A 50 5.31 0.10 5.59
N MET A 51 5.19 1.42 5.58
CA MET A 51 3.90 2.08 5.41
C MET A 51 4.01 3.06 4.26
N MET A 52 3.05 2.99 3.35
CA MET A 52 3.02 3.89 2.21
C MET A 52 1.68 4.61 2.17
N ILE A 53 1.74 5.89 1.82
CA ILE A 53 0.53 6.64 1.53
C ILE A 53 0.49 6.80 0.01
N THR A 54 -0.60 6.36 -0.59
CA THR A 54 -0.69 6.30 -2.04
C THR A 54 -1.94 7.01 -2.54
N ASP A 55 -1.90 7.36 -3.80
CA ASP A 55 -3.04 7.97 -4.50
C ASP A 55 -3.37 7.11 -5.70
N ALA A 56 -4.54 6.52 -5.70
CA ALA A 56 -4.99 5.64 -6.76
C ALA A 56 -6.01 6.32 -7.68
N SER A 57 -6.02 7.64 -7.72
CA SER A 57 -7.01 8.36 -8.53
C SER A 57 -6.85 8.07 -10.02
N ALA A 58 -5.65 7.72 -10.47
CA ALA A 58 -5.41 7.39 -11.87
C ALA A 58 -5.52 5.89 -12.14
N CYS A 59 -5.83 5.10 -11.14
CA CYS A 59 -5.96 3.67 -11.27
C CYS A 59 -7.39 3.33 -11.63
N GLU A 60 -7.56 2.39 -12.55
CA GLU A 60 -8.90 1.99 -12.97
C GLU A 60 -9.54 0.99 -12.03
N LYS A 61 -8.75 0.43 -11.14
CA LYS A 61 -9.26 -0.56 -10.19
C LYS A 61 -9.79 0.10 -8.95
N THR A 62 -10.74 -0.58 -8.30
CA THR A 62 -11.25 -0.10 -7.03
C THR A 62 -10.26 -0.39 -5.93
N THR A 63 -10.44 0.29 -4.80
CA THR A 63 -9.60 0.02 -3.64
C THR A 63 -9.68 -1.44 -3.22
N GLY A 64 -10.88 -2.03 -3.30
CA GLY A 64 -11.05 -3.43 -2.97
C GLY A 64 -10.26 -4.35 -3.88
N GLU A 65 -10.25 -4.05 -5.18
CA GLU A 65 -9.47 -4.85 -6.12
C GLU A 65 -7.99 -4.73 -5.85
N ILE A 66 -7.52 -3.53 -5.57
CA ILE A 66 -6.12 -3.32 -5.26
C ILE A 66 -5.74 -4.07 -3.99
N ALA A 67 -6.60 -3.99 -2.97
CA ALA A 67 -6.33 -4.68 -1.71
C ALA A 67 -6.23 -6.18 -1.91
N GLU A 68 -7.12 -6.72 -2.73
CA GLU A 68 -7.13 -8.16 -2.99
C GLU A 68 -5.87 -8.59 -3.73
N GLU A 69 -5.50 -7.81 -4.74
CA GLU A 69 -4.31 -8.15 -5.52
C GLU A 69 -3.03 -8.02 -4.71
N LEU A 70 -2.99 -7.00 -3.84
CA LEU A 70 -1.83 -6.85 -2.96
C LEU A 70 -1.75 -7.98 -1.95
N ASN A 71 -2.91 -8.43 -1.46
CA ASN A 71 -2.92 -9.56 -0.54
C ASN A 71 -2.36 -10.80 -1.21
N THR A 72 -2.75 -11.04 -2.46
CA THR A 72 -2.23 -12.17 -3.22
C THR A 72 -0.73 -12.03 -3.43
N LEU A 73 -0.28 -10.84 -3.79
CA LEU A 73 1.15 -10.60 -3.97
C LEU A 73 1.89 -10.88 -2.67
N GLY A 74 1.33 -10.43 -1.54
CA GLY A 74 1.96 -10.69 -0.25
C GLY A 74 2.11 -12.16 0.03
N GLU A 75 1.08 -12.94 -0.29
CA GLU A 75 1.16 -14.38 -0.09
C GLU A 75 2.25 -15.00 -0.95
N GLU A 76 2.41 -14.50 -2.16
CA GLU A 76 3.42 -15.04 -3.07
C GLU A 76 4.83 -14.76 -2.59
N ILE A 77 5.06 -13.62 -1.99
CA ILE A 77 6.41 -13.26 -1.56
C ILE A 77 6.62 -13.43 -0.05
N GLY A 78 5.62 -13.94 0.64
CA GLY A 78 5.77 -14.31 2.04
C GLY A 78 5.68 -13.15 3.02
N VAL A 79 4.94 -12.11 2.68
CA VAL A 79 4.74 -10.99 3.58
C VAL A 79 3.26 -10.70 3.72
N ASN A 80 2.93 -9.87 4.69
CA ASN A 80 1.56 -9.47 4.94
C ASN A 80 1.38 -8.06 4.41
N ILE A 81 0.53 -7.89 3.40
CA ILE A 81 0.27 -6.60 2.81
C ILE A 81 -1.18 -6.22 3.05
N ARG A 82 -1.40 -5.04 3.59
CA ARG A 82 -2.74 -4.53 3.81
C ARG A 82 -2.89 -3.18 3.11
N CYS A 83 -4.06 -2.99 2.53
CA CYS A 83 -4.38 -1.75 1.85
C CYS A 83 -5.70 -1.24 2.40
N GLN A 84 -5.68 -0.05 2.98
CA GLN A 84 -6.87 0.53 3.59
C GLN A 84 -7.10 1.92 3.04
N HIS A 85 -8.36 2.25 2.85
CA HIS A 85 -8.71 3.58 2.42
C HIS A 85 -8.37 4.58 3.54
N GLU A 86 -7.91 5.76 3.15
CA GLU A 86 -7.49 6.75 4.13
C GLU A 86 -8.62 7.13 5.07
N ASP A 87 -9.84 7.19 4.56
CA ASP A 87 -10.98 7.59 5.40
C ASP A 87 -11.17 6.63 6.57
N ILE A 88 -10.96 5.34 6.33
CA ILE A 88 -11.08 4.36 7.40
C ILE A 88 -10.01 4.59 8.45
N PHE A 89 -8.79 4.85 7.99
CA PHE A 89 -7.68 5.10 8.90
C PHE A 89 -7.93 6.34 9.74
N ASN A 90 -8.41 7.39 9.11
CA ASN A 90 -8.69 8.63 9.84
C ASN A 90 -9.78 8.45 10.87
N LYS A 91 -10.79 7.67 10.54
CA LYS A 91 -11.87 7.41 11.51
C LYS A 91 -11.35 6.66 12.71
N MET A 92 -10.43 5.74 12.51
CA MET A 92 -9.86 4.98 13.60
C MET A 92 -9.01 5.85 14.51
N HIS A 93 -8.44 6.91 13.96
CA HIS A 93 -7.60 7.82 14.74
C HIS A 93 -8.40 8.89 15.46
N ARG A 94 -9.61 9.11 15.06
CA ARG A 94 -10.44 10.11 15.71
C ARG A 94 -11.00 9.57 17.00
N ILE A 95 -10.87 10.34 18.01
CA ILE A 95 -11.35 9.94 19.31
C ILE A 95 -12.37 10.90 19.82
#